data_d92b98913bd761622fef10ae28d5f152
#
_entry.id   d92b98913bd761622fef10ae28d5f152
#
_cell.length_a   1.000
_cell.length_b   1.000
_cell.length_c   1.000
_cell.angle_alpha   90.00
_cell.angle_beta   90.00
_cell.angle_gamma   90.00
#
_symmetry.space_group_name_H-M   'P 1'
#
loop_
_entity.id
_entity.type
_entity.pdbx_description
1 polymer ?
#
loop_
_entity_poly.entity_id
_entity_poly.type
_entity_poly.pdbx_seq_one_letter_code
_entity_poly.pdbx_strand_id
1 'polypeptide(L)'
;MELEFARFLASQGMPATEWARVSSEEPARVEELIGEFSTMFWETTTSRLTYLERHDGGDTWYFKFGETEAQLLRIDPEGTRFQGSKGYAEEARGQEVFLILEQGATPVPSEKHDELDALFGSLKG
;
A
#
# COMPACT_ATOMS: atom_id res chain seq x y z
N MET A 1 0.04 -3.59 15.53
CA MET A 1 1.39 -3.05 15.30
C MET A 1 2.42 -3.57 16.30
N GLU A 2 2.11 -3.58 17.60
CA GLU A 2 3.08 -4.02 18.62
C GLU A 2 3.59 -5.45 18.41
N LEU A 3 2.72 -6.39 18.05
CA LEU A 3 3.11 -7.77 17.84
C LEU A 3 4.02 -7.93 16.61
N GLU A 4 3.70 -7.27 15.52
CA GLU A 4 4.52 -7.29 14.29
C GLU A 4 5.87 -6.65 14.53
N PHE A 5 5.89 -5.55 15.28
CA PHE A 5 7.14 -4.88 15.63
C PHE A 5 8.01 -5.75 16.53
N ALA A 6 7.41 -6.45 17.50
CA ALA A 6 8.13 -7.37 18.36
C ALA A 6 8.75 -8.53 17.55
N ARG A 7 8.03 -9.05 16.57
CA ARG A 7 8.54 -10.09 15.66
C ARG A 7 9.70 -9.58 14.82
N PHE A 8 9.59 -8.34 14.34
CA PHE A 8 10.66 -7.69 13.60
C PHE A 8 11.92 -7.59 14.45
N LEU A 9 11.79 -7.10 15.69
CA LEU A 9 12.92 -6.98 16.61
C LEU A 9 13.57 -8.34 16.88
N ALA A 10 12.76 -9.38 17.08
CA ALA A 10 13.27 -10.73 17.29
C ALA A 10 14.05 -11.22 16.06
N SER A 11 13.59 -10.91 14.86
CA SER A 11 14.28 -11.30 13.62
C SER A 11 15.62 -10.57 13.46
N GLN A 12 15.79 -9.41 14.12
CA GLN A 12 17.05 -8.65 14.13
C GLN A 12 17.95 -9.07 15.30
N GLY A 13 17.57 -10.11 16.06
CA GLY A 13 18.32 -10.56 17.20
C GLY A 13 18.18 -9.67 18.43
N MET A 14 17.11 -8.90 18.52
CA MET A 14 16.90 -7.95 19.61
C MET A 14 15.68 -8.34 20.47
N PRO A 15 15.90 -9.00 21.63
CA PRO A 15 14.78 -9.32 22.53
C PRO A 15 14.20 -8.05 23.18
N ALA A 16 13.02 -8.18 23.78
CA ALA A 16 12.31 -7.06 24.39
C ALA A 16 13.14 -6.32 25.45
N THR A 17 13.96 -7.04 26.22
CA THR A 17 14.82 -6.45 27.23
C THR A 17 15.89 -5.55 26.61
N GLU A 18 16.47 -5.98 25.50
CA GLU A 18 17.44 -5.19 24.73
C GLU A 18 16.78 -3.96 24.12
N TRP A 19 15.57 -4.11 23.59
CA TRP A 19 14.81 -2.99 23.03
C TRP A 19 14.54 -1.91 24.09
N ALA A 20 14.17 -2.32 25.31
CA ALA A 20 13.92 -1.37 26.40
C ALA A 20 15.16 -0.55 26.70
N ARG A 21 16.35 -1.18 26.68
CA ARG A 21 17.63 -0.50 26.88
C ARG A 21 17.93 0.46 25.72
N VAL A 22 17.83 -0.03 24.48
CA VAL A 22 18.12 0.75 23.28
C VAL A 22 17.19 1.96 23.18
N SER A 23 15.91 1.79 23.49
CA SER A 23 14.95 2.89 23.39
C SER A 23 15.22 4.02 24.38
N SER A 24 15.88 3.74 25.51
CA SER A 24 16.24 4.77 26.48
C SER A 24 17.64 5.35 26.27
N GLU A 25 18.57 4.56 25.76
CA GLU A 25 19.99 4.95 25.66
C GLU A 25 20.46 5.32 24.25
N GLU A 26 19.79 4.81 23.21
CA GLU A 26 20.21 5.00 21.82
C GLU A 26 19.04 5.45 20.93
N PRO A 27 18.54 6.68 21.12
CA PRO A 27 17.36 7.14 20.36
C PRO A 27 17.57 7.20 18.84
N ALA A 28 18.79 7.44 18.36
CA ALA A 28 19.08 7.44 16.93
C ALA A 28 18.89 6.04 16.32
N ARG A 29 19.26 5.00 17.09
CA ARG A 29 19.08 3.62 16.66
C ARG A 29 17.60 3.22 16.65
N VAL A 30 16.82 3.77 17.59
CA VAL A 30 15.38 3.59 17.63
C VAL A 30 14.73 4.07 16.34
N GLU A 31 15.08 5.29 15.91
CA GLU A 31 14.55 5.86 14.68
C GLU A 31 14.91 5.01 13.46
N GLU A 32 16.14 4.53 13.40
CA GLU A 32 16.62 3.67 12.32
C GLU A 32 15.82 2.36 12.26
N LEU A 33 15.63 1.70 13.41
CA LEU A 33 14.89 0.44 13.49
C LEU A 33 13.41 0.61 13.15
N ILE A 34 12.80 1.70 13.60
CA ILE A 34 11.41 2.01 13.27
C ILE A 34 11.26 2.26 11.77
N GLY A 35 12.23 2.96 11.16
CA GLY A 35 12.25 3.20 9.73
C GLY A 35 12.34 1.90 8.93
N GLU A 36 13.24 1.00 9.32
CA GLU A 36 13.39 -0.32 8.69
C GLU A 36 12.11 -1.16 8.83
N PHE A 37 11.53 -1.17 10.03
CA PHE A 37 10.28 -1.88 10.28
C PHE A 37 9.15 -1.32 9.41
N SER A 38 9.02 0.00 9.35
CA SER A 38 7.96 0.64 8.55
C SER A 38 8.08 0.27 7.09
N THR A 39 9.28 0.32 6.52
CA THR A 39 9.52 -0.06 5.13
C THR A 39 9.12 -1.53 4.89
N MET A 40 9.61 -2.44 5.74
CA MET A 40 9.30 -3.86 5.62
C MET A 40 7.80 -4.13 5.80
N PHE A 41 7.18 -3.50 6.78
CA PHE A 41 5.75 -3.65 7.06
C PHE A 41 4.91 -3.23 5.85
N TRP A 42 5.21 -2.06 5.27
CA TRP A 42 4.48 -1.56 4.11
C TRP A 42 4.71 -2.40 2.87
N GLU A 43 5.94 -2.85 2.63
CA GLU A 43 6.23 -3.75 1.52
C GLU A 43 5.45 -5.05 1.63
N THR A 44 5.43 -5.67 2.82
CA THR A 44 4.69 -6.91 3.05
C THR A 44 3.19 -6.71 2.93
N THR A 45 2.66 -5.63 3.54
CA THR A 45 1.23 -5.34 3.55
C THR A 45 0.74 -4.98 2.15
N THR A 46 1.47 -4.12 1.45
CA THR A 46 1.03 -3.63 0.14
C THR A 46 1.32 -4.58 -1.01
N SER A 47 2.24 -5.54 -0.84
CA SER A 47 2.59 -6.49 -1.91
C SER A 47 1.40 -7.32 -2.39
N ARG A 48 0.41 -7.53 -1.53
CA ARG A 48 -0.80 -8.29 -1.84
C ARG A 48 -1.93 -7.43 -2.36
N LEU A 49 -1.77 -6.11 -2.32
CA LEU A 49 -2.81 -5.18 -2.78
C LEU A 49 -2.60 -4.87 -4.25
N THR A 50 -3.53 -5.31 -5.07
CA THR A 50 -3.53 -5.03 -6.50
C THR A 50 -4.56 -3.96 -6.84
N TYR A 51 -5.75 -4.02 -6.20
CA TYR A 51 -6.84 -3.10 -6.48
C TYR A 51 -7.25 -2.33 -5.24
N LEU A 52 -7.38 -1.02 -5.39
CA LEU A 52 -7.94 -0.14 -4.38
C LEU A 52 -9.12 0.61 -4.97
N GLU A 53 -10.08 1.00 -4.12
CA GLU A 53 -11.22 1.81 -4.54
C GLU A 53 -11.39 3.00 -3.61
N ARG A 54 -11.91 4.09 -4.16
CA ARG A 54 -12.24 5.29 -3.41
C ARG A 54 -13.55 5.87 -3.94
N HIS A 55 -14.41 6.30 -3.04
CA HIS A 55 -15.66 6.96 -3.38
C HIS A 55 -15.61 8.40 -2.90
N ASP A 56 -15.88 9.36 -3.78
CA ASP A 56 -15.82 10.78 -3.46
C ASP A 56 -16.85 11.56 -4.28
N GLY A 57 -17.83 12.15 -3.59
CA GLY A 57 -18.81 13.03 -4.24
C GLY A 57 -19.63 12.37 -5.34
N GLY A 58 -19.86 11.06 -5.29
CA GLY A 58 -20.55 10.32 -6.33
C GLY A 58 -19.62 9.72 -7.38
N ASP A 59 -18.37 10.15 -7.42
CA ASP A 59 -17.36 9.55 -8.28
C ASP A 59 -16.82 8.27 -7.65
N THR A 60 -16.53 7.28 -8.48
CA THR A 60 -15.87 6.05 -8.04
C THR A 60 -14.50 5.98 -8.71
N TRP A 61 -13.47 5.75 -7.89
CA TRP A 61 -12.09 5.64 -8.35
C TRP A 61 -11.61 4.23 -8.12
N TYR A 62 -11.04 3.60 -9.14
CA TYR A 62 -10.38 2.30 -9.03
C TYR A 62 -8.92 2.46 -9.40
N PHE A 63 -8.06 1.86 -8.60
CA PHE A 63 -6.61 1.88 -8.82
C PHE A 63 -6.12 0.44 -8.96
N LYS A 64 -5.36 0.17 -10.01
CA LYS A 64 -4.74 -1.12 -10.23
C LYS A 64 -3.22 -0.95 -10.18
N PHE A 65 -2.57 -1.64 -9.26
CA PHE A 65 -1.12 -1.53 -9.05
C PHE A 65 -0.40 -2.72 -9.66
N GLY A 66 0.36 -2.49 -10.73
CA GLY A 66 1.30 -3.44 -11.28
C GLY A 66 2.68 -3.28 -10.63
N GLU A 67 3.68 -3.97 -11.15
CA GLU A 67 5.04 -3.92 -10.59
C GLU A 67 5.70 -2.54 -10.78
N THR A 68 5.51 -1.92 -11.93
CA THR A 68 6.14 -0.65 -12.30
C THR A 68 5.17 0.40 -12.81
N GLU A 69 3.87 0.09 -12.80
CA GLU A 69 2.85 1.00 -13.32
C GLU A 69 1.54 0.84 -12.57
N ALA A 70 0.91 1.96 -12.24
CA ALA A 70 -0.45 1.98 -11.71
C ALA A 70 -1.39 2.50 -12.79
N GLN A 71 -2.58 1.91 -12.86
CA GLN A 71 -3.66 2.33 -13.74
C GLN A 71 -4.79 2.91 -12.90
N LEU A 72 -5.41 3.98 -13.38
CA LEU A 72 -6.50 4.66 -12.71
C LEU A 72 -7.73 4.64 -13.60
N LEU A 73 -8.87 4.31 -13.01
CA LEU A 73 -10.18 4.44 -13.65
C LEU A 73 -11.09 5.25 -12.74
N ARG A 74 -11.58 6.37 -13.24
CA ARG A 74 -12.58 7.20 -12.55
C ARG A 74 -13.90 7.09 -13.28
N ILE A 75 -14.97 6.83 -12.55
CA ILE A 75 -16.33 6.77 -13.10
C ILE A 75 -17.14 7.85 -12.39
N ASP A 76 -17.67 8.82 -13.13
CA ASP A 76 -18.48 9.88 -12.56
C ASP A 76 -19.93 9.42 -12.34
N PRO A 77 -20.80 10.24 -11.68
CA PRO A 77 -22.19 9.85 -11.43
C PRO A 77 -23.01 9.60 -12.69
N GLU A 78 -22.58 10.13 -13.83
CA GLU A 78 -23.25 9.94 -15.11
C GLU A 78 -22.77 8.70 -15.87
N GLY A 79 -21.76 8.01 -15.31
CA GLY A 79 -21.19 6.82 -15.92
C GLY A 79 -20.04 7.09 -16.89
N THR A 80 -19.61 8.36 -17.01
CA THR A 80 -18.47 8.69 -17.86
C THR A 80 -17.19 8.16 -17.25
N ARG A 81 -16.34 7.54 -18.06
CA ARG A 81 -15.10 6.92 -17.62
C ARG A 81 -13.89 7.77 -18.02
N PHE A 82 -13.01 7.98 -17.05
CA PHE A 82 -11.73 8.64 -17.26
C PHE A 82 -10.63 7.68 -16.83
N GLN A 83 -9.58 7.56 -17.63
CA GLN A 83 -8.48 6.66 -17.32
C GLN A 83 -7.15 7.39 -17.34
N GLY A 84 -6.21 6.89 -16.53
CA GLY A 84 -4.87 7.42 -16.47
C GLY A 84 -3.91 6.34 -16.04
N SER A 85 -2.64 6.63 -16.12
CA SER A 85 -1.60 5.72 -15.67
C SER A 85 -0.41 6.50 -15.12
N LYS A 86 0.36 5.85 -14.24
CA LYS A 86 1.56 6.43 -13.64
C LYS A 86 2.62 5.33 -13.52
N GLY A 87 3.81 5.61 -14.03
CA GLY A 87 4.95 4.72 -13.85
C GLY A 87 5.68 5.00 -12.54
N TYR A 88 6.29 3.98 -11.97
CA TYR A 88 7.12 4.11 -10.77
C TYR A 88 8.18 3.02 -10.76
N ALA A 89 9.24 3.23 -9.98
CA ALA A 89 10.24 2.21 -9.77
C ALA A 89 9.64 1.07 -8.94
N GLU A 90 10.05 -0.16 -9.21
CA GLU A 90 9.56 -1.34 -8.50
C GLU A 90 9.66 -1.18 -6.98
N GLU A 91 10.77 -0.60 -6.49
CA GLU A 91 11.02 -0.36 -5.08
C GLU A 91 10.06 0.67 -4.48
N ALA A 92 9.49 1.54 -5.30
CA ALA A 92 8.58 2.58 -4.85
C ALA A 92 7.11 2.14 -4.82
N ARG A 93 6.80 0.94 -5.28
CA ARG A 93 5.42 0.44 -5.36
C ARG A 93 4.68 0.53 -4.03
N GLY A 94 5.29 0.04 -2.96
CA GLY A 94 4.67 0.07 -1.63
C GLY A 94 4.34 1.48 -1.17
N GLN A 95 5.23 2.43 -1.44
CA GLN A 95 5.02 3.83 -1.10
C GLN A 95 3.88 4.44 -1.91
N GLU A 96 3.78 4.11 -3.19
CA GLU A 96 2.69 4.59 -4.05
C GLU A 96 1.34 4.06 -3.58
N VAL A 97 1.26 2.78 -3.23
CA VAL A 97 0.04 2.18 -2.67
C VAL A 97 -0.34 2.87 -1.37
N PHE A 98 0.63 3.11 -0.50
CA PHE A 98 0.42 3.76 0.79
C PHE A 98 -0.15 5.18 0.63
N LEU A 99 0.37 5.95 -0.33
CA LEU A 99 -0.12 7.31 -0.59
C LEU A 99 -1.60 7.32 -1.00
N ILE A 100 -2.02 6.34 -1.77
CA ILE A 100 -3.42 6.22 -2.20
C ILE A 100 -4.30 5.80 -1.01
N LEU A 101 -3.81 4.90 -0.15
CA LEU A 101 -4.52 4.52 1.07
C LEU A 101 -4.71 5.72 1.99
N GLU A 102 -3.71 6.59 2.12
CA GLU A 102 -3.82 7.82 2.92
C GLU A 102 -4.89 8.77 2.38
N GLN A 103 -5.16 8.73 1.09
CA GLN A 103 -6.19 9.55 0.47
C GLN A 103 -7.61 9.03 0.72
N GLY A 104 -7.75 7.93 1.45
CA GLY A 104 -9.05 7.37 1.79
C GLY A 104 -9.47 6.17 0.95
N ALA A 105 -8.59 5.66 0.09
CA ALA A 105 -8.88 4.45 -0.67
C ALA A 105 -8.86 3.21 0.23
N THR A 106 -9.62 2.19 -0.13
CA THR A 106 -9.70 0.93 0.60
C THR A 106 -9.42 -0.24 -0.34
N PRO A 107 -8.90 -1.36 0.18
CA PRO A 107 -8.70 -2.55 -0.65
C PRO A 107 -10.02 -3.09 -1.20
N VAL A 108 -10.01 -3.47 -2.47
CA VAL A 108 -11.18 -4.08 -3.12
C VAL A 108 -11.27 -5.54 -2.71
N PRO A 109 -12.45 -6.04 -2.30
CA PRO A 109 -12.62 -7.47 -1.99
C PRO A 109 -12.26 -8.36 -3.18
N SER A 110 -11.68 -9.54 -2.90
CA SER A 110 -11.23 -10.46 -3.94
C SER A 110 -12.34 -10.91 -4.89
N GLU A 111 -13.59 -10.92 -4.42
CA GLU A 111 -14.75 -11.28 -5.23
C GLU A 111 -14.97 -10.33 -6.41
N LYS A 112 -14.49 -9.09 -6.30
CA LYS A 112 -14.62 -8.06 -7.33
C LYS A 112 -13.42 -7.99 -8.27
N HIS A 113 -12.35 -8.71 -7.99
CA HIS A 113 -11.14 -8.65 -8.80
C HIS A 113 -11.37 -9.06 -10.25
N ASP A 114 -12.20 -10.08 -10.49
CA ASP A 114 -12.52 -10.55 -11.84
C ASP A 114 -13.27 -9.48 -12.64
N GLU A 115 -14.22 -8.78 -12.00
CA GLU A 115 -14.93 -7.67 -12.62
C GLU A 115 -13.98 -6.54 -12.99
N LEU A 116 -13.04 -6.20 -12.08
CA LEU A 116 -12.08 -5.15 -12.32
C LEU A 116 -11.05 -5.54 -13.39
N ASP A 117 -10.62 -6.80 -13.42
CA ASP A 117 -9.72 -7.30 -14.45
C ASP A 117 -10.37 -7.14 -15.83
N ALA A 118 -11.66 -7.48 -15.96
CA ALA A 118 -12.41 -7.31 -17.20
C ALA A 118 -12.54 -5.82 -17.55
N LEU A 119 -12.82 -4.99 -16.55
CA LEU A 119 -12.99 -3.55 -16.75
C LEU A 119 -11.70 -2.88 -17.22
N PHE A 120 -10.58 -3.14 -16.53
CA PHE A 120 -9.27 -2.61 -16.92
C PHE A 120 -8.78 -3.21 -18.25
N GLY A 121 -9.10 -4.48 -18.49
CA GLY A 121 -8.78 -5.13 -19.76
C GLY A 121 -9.47 -4.48 -20.95
N SER A 122 -10.72 -4.04 -20.79
CA SER A 122 -11.48 -3.39 -21.86
C SER A 122 -10.91 -1.99 -22.20
N LEU A 123 -10.18 -1.37 -21.27
CA LEU A 123 -9.59 -0.06 -21.51
C LEU A 123 -8.32 -0.13 -22.38
N LYS A 124 -7.73 -1.30 -22.49
CA LYS A 124 -6.53 -1.50 -23.30
C LYS A 124 -6.82 -1.71 -24.78
N GLY A 125 -8.08 -1.93 -25.09
CA GLY A 125 -8.52 -2.05 -26.47
C GLY A 125 -8.76 -0.69 -27.10
#